data_1eb58b5970e69a70e18111378002630a
#
_entry.id   1eb58b5970e69a70e18111378002630a
#
_cell.length_a   1.000
_cell.length_b   1.000
_cell.length_c   1.000
_cell.angle_alpha   90.00
_cell.angle_beta   90.00
_cell.angle_gamma   90.00
#
_symmetry.space_group_name_H-M   'P 1'
#
loop_
_entity.id
_entity.type
_entity.pdbx_description
1 polymer ?
#
loop_
_entity_poly.entity_id
_entity_poly.type
_entity_poly.pdbx_seq_one_letter_code
_entity_poly.pdbx_strand_id
1 'polypeptide(L)'
;MRVAKLLGVFVRLAVVGIAAAAAVGGVTAASSLEPVPVNRVPAMIPSEGVNITNVMVLLPPTGTGPYISAARAVALAERSVSASVWGHAVTTRATIPGPVAIAPDSEHSGWATLRNAPAWIVTFTASRPQHIGFSPGALSNVTHMSVVLDARDGRFVRGFYTA
;
A
#
# COMPACT_ATOMS: atom_id res chain seq x y z
N MET A 1 1.67 41.72 13.81
CA MET A 1 0.85 40.66 13.21
C MET A 1 1.46 40.25 11.88
N ARG A 2 2.08 39.09 11.79
CA ARG A 2 2.62 38.54 10.54
C ARG A 2 1.94 37.19 10.30
N VAL A 3 1.12 37.13 9.24
CA VAL A 3 0.41 35.93 8.80
C VAL A 3 1.37 35.11 7.94
N ALA A 4 1.76 33.94 8.43
CA ALA A 4 2.55 33.00 7.66
C ALA A 4 1.62 32.23 6.68
N LYS A 5 1.84 32.41 5.38
CA LYS A 5 1.20 31.63 4.31
C LYS A 5 1.83 30.24 4.27
N LEU A 6 1.08 29.22 4.64
CA LEU A 6 1.42 27.82 4.33
C LEU A 6 1.11 27.56 2.86
N LEU A 7 2.16 27.42 2.07
CA LEU A 7 2.05 27.00 0.66
C LEU A 7 2.03 25.47 0.62
N GLY A 8 0.85 24.90 0.35
CA GLY A 8 0.71 23.46 0.11
C GLY A 8 1.26 23.09 -1.27
N VAL A 9 2.32 22.30 -1.29
CA VAL A 9 2.89 21.74 -2.53
C VAL A 9 2.12 20.48 -2.90
N PHE A 10 1.25 20.58 -3.91
CA PHE A 10 0.63 19.42 -4.56
C PHE A 10 1.59 18.85 -5.60
N VAL A 11 2.21 17.71 -5.30
CA VAL A 11 2.98 16.94 -6.28
C VAL A 11 2.01 16.13 -7.13
N ARG A 12 1.80 16.54 -8.39
CA ARG A 12 1.13 15.73 -9.41
C ARG A 12 2.13 14.72 -9.97
N LEU A 13 1.93 13.44 -9.71
CA LEU A 13 2.70 12.37 -10.34
C LEU A 13 2.08 12.08 -11.72
N ALA A 14 2.82 12.39 -12.78
CA ALA A 14 2.51 11.95 -14.14
C ALA A 14 2.97 10.51 -14.33
N VAL A 15 2.06 9.63 -14.75
CA VAL A 15 2.39 8.27 -15.15
C VAL A 15 2.82 8.31 -16.61
N VAL A 16 4.10 8.05 -16.88
CA VAL A 16 4.63 7.83 -18.23
C VAL A 16 4.65 6.33 -18.47
N GLY A 17 3.80 5.85 -19.36
CA GLY A 17 3.82 4.49 -19.87
C GLY A 17 4.94 4.34 -20.91
N ILE A 18 5.82 3.35 -20.77
CA ILE A 18 6.76 2.91 -21.80
C ILE A 18 6.39 1.49 -22.19
N ALA A 19 5.92 1.35 -23.43
CA ALA A 19 5.81 0.07 -24.11
C ALA A 19 7.18 -0.32 -24.68
N ALA A 20 7.64 -1.53 -24.44
CA ALA A 20 8.81 -2.09 -25.10
C ALA A 20 8.50 -3.51 -25.62
N ALA A 21 8.91 -3.73 -26.85
CA ALA A 21 8.57 -4.81 -27.75
C ALA A 21 9.28 -6.15 -27.46
N ALA A 22 8.73 -7.18 -28.06
CA ALA A 22 9.01 -8.61 -28.00
C ALA A 22 10.45 -9.03 -28.34
N ALA A 23 10.90 -10.10 -27.65
CA ALA A 23 11.88 -11.04 -28.17
C ALA A 23 11.33 -12.46 -28.01
N VAL A 24 11.27 -13.20 -29.13
CA VAL A 24 10.80 -14.58 -29.23
C VAL A 24 11.89 -15.50 -28.69
N GLY A 25 11.62 -16.22 -27.63
CA GLY A 25 12.41 -17.33 -27.15
C GLY A 25 11.47 -18.28 -26.41
N GLY A 26 11.39 -19.54 -26.87
CA GLY A 26 10.47 -20.55 -26.38
C GLY A 26 10.57 -20.74 -24.86
N VAL A 27 9.53 -20.32 -24.17
CA VAL A 27 9.32 -20.53 -22.74
C VAL A 27 8.08 -21.39 -22.59
N THR A 28 8.26 -22.56 -21.99
CA THR A 28 7.14 -23.29 -21.39
C THR A 28 6.28 -22.29 -20.62
N ALA A 29 5.05 -22.11 -21.07
CA ALA A 29 4.09 -21.22 -20.45
C ALA A 29 3.80 -21.71 -19.03
N ALA A 30 4.56 -21.23 -18.08
CA ALA A 30 4.03 -21.09 -16.74
C ALA A 30 2.86 -20.11 -16.91
N SER A 31 1.64 -20.60 -16.80
CA SER A 31 0.45 -19.77 -16.74
C SER A 31 0.65 -18.81 -15.57
N SER A 32 1.11 -17.61 -15.87
CA SER A 32 1.14 -16.53 -14.88
C SER A 32 -0.32 -16.20 -14.62
N LEU A 33 -0.85 -16.77 -13.56
CA LEU A 33 -2.19 -16.43 -13.08
C LEU A 33 -2.21 -14.91 -12.91
N GLU A 34 -3.09 -14.23 -13.63
CA GLU A 34 -3.26 -12.80 -13.45
C GLU A 34 -3.82 -12.53 -12.03
N PRO A 35 -3.26 -11.53 -11.33
CA PRO A 35 -3.76 -11.17 -10.01
C PRO A 35 -5.25 -10.81 -10.06
N VAL A 36 -6.02 -11.41 -9.15
CA VAL A 36 -7.48 -11.20 -9.07
C VAL A 36 -7.76 -9.75 -8.66
N PRO A 37 -8.58 -9.00 -9.43
CA PRO A 37 -8.97 -7.65 -9.05
C PRO A 37 -9.87 -7.70 -7.81
N VAL A 38 -9.56 -6.90 -6.81
CA VAL A 38 -10.33 -6.79 -5.56
C VAL A 38 -10.43 -5.34 -5.11
N ASN A 39 -11.52 -5.02 -4.41
CA ASN A 39 -11.77 -3.67 -3.89
C ASN A 39 -11.20 -3.47 -2.48
N ARG A 40 -10.74 -4.52 -1.82
CA ARG A 40 -10.14 -4.46 -0.49
C ARG A 40 -9.06 -5.52 -0.33
N VAL A 41 -8.16 -5.32 0.63
CA VAL A 41 -7.14 -6.31 0.98
C VAL A 41 -7.79 -7.51 1.66
N PRO A 42 -7.65 -8.73 1.13
CA PRO A 42 -8.16 -9.92 1.80
C PRO A 42 -7.28 -10.27 3.03
N ALA A 43 -7.81 -11.04 3.96
CA ALA A 43 -7.05 -11.50 5.14
C ALA A 43 -5.84 -12.36 4.75
N MET A 44 -5.90 -13.05 3.62
CA MET A 44 -4.81 -13.84 3.05
C MET A 44 -4.74 -13.60 1.54
N ILE A 45 -3.53 -13.40 1.03
CA ILE A 45 -3.30 -13.23 -0.41
C ILE A 45 -3.30 -14.63 -1.06
N PRO A 46 -4.16 -14.86 -2.06
CA PRO A 46 -4.21 -16.13 -2.80
C PRO A 46 -2.93 -16.33 -3.65
N SER A 47 -2.73 -17.56 -4.13
CA SER A 47 -1.52 -17.94 -4.89
C SER A 47 -1.29 -17.11 -6.15
N GLU A 48 -2.35 -16.72 -6.83
CA GLU A 48 -2.34 -15.85 -8.01
C GLU A 48 -2.07 -14.37 -7.68
N GLY A 49 -2.13 -14.01 -6.41
CA GLY A 49 -2.07 -12.63 -5.97
C GLY A 49 -3.39 -11.89 -6.11
N VAL A 50 -3.39 -10.62 -5.71
CA VAL A 50 -4.52 -9.71 -5.88
C VAL A 50 -4.07 -8.38 -6.49
N ASN A 51 -4.93 -7.78 -7.28
CA ASN A 51 -4.79 -6.42 -7.77
C ASN A 51 -5.78 -5.53 -7.03
N ILE A 52 -5.29 -4.72 -6.09
CA ILE A 52 -6.12 -3.70 -5.46
C ILE A 52 -6.37 -2.62 -6.50
N THR A 53 -7.60 -2.52 -6.94
CA THR A 53 -8.01 -1.72 -8.10
C THR A 53 -7.38 -0.33 -8.11
N ASN A 54 -6.60 -0.05 -9.16
CA ASN A 54 -5.87 1.21 -9.38
C ASN A 54 -4.88 1.62 -8.26
N VAL A 55 -4.51 0.71 -7.37
CA VAL A 55 -3.63 1.01 -6.24
C VAL A 55 -2.32 0.25 -6.34
N MET A 56 -2.35 -1.07 -6.24
CA MET A 56 -1.15 -1.91 -6.27
C MET A 56 -1.48 -3.39 -6.45
N VAL A 57 -0.51 -4.14 -6.97
CA VAL A 57 -0.52 -5.59 -6.98
C VAL A 57 0.12 -6.11 -5.70
N LEU A 58 -0.50 -7.13 -5.10
CA LEU A 58 0.02 -7.87 -3.95
C LEU A 58 0.13 -9.34 -4.34
N LEU A 59 1.29 -9.92 -4.13
CA LEU A 59 1.55 -11.34 -4.30
C LEU A 59 1.59 -12.06 -2.94
N PRO A 60 1.44 -13.39 -2.92
CA PRO A 60 1.63 -14.16 -1.70
C PRO A 60 2.95 -13.81 -1.01
N PRO A 61 3.01 -13.89 0.32
CA PRO A 61 4.23 -13.57 1.05
C PRO A 61 5.34 -14.56 0.67
N THR A 62 6.49 -14.02 0.29
CA THR A 62 7.70 -14.79 -0.02
C THR A 62 8.79 -14.52 1.01
N GLY A 63 9.66 -15.51 1.21
CA GLY A 63 10.79 -15.42 2.12
C GLY A 63 10.44 -15.64 3.60
N THR A 64 11.48 -15.94 4.35
CA THR A 64 11.42 -16.32 5.77
C THR A 64 12.16 -15.36 6.69
N GLY A 65 12.52 -14.15 6.21
CA GLY A 65 13.43 -13.18 6.82
C GLY A 65 13.31 -13.01 8.32
N PRO A 66 14.09 -12.19 8.97
CA PRO A 66 13.62 -11.52 10.16
C PRO A 66 12.66 -10.39 9.74
N TYR A 67 11.40 -10.49 10.20
CA TYR A 67 10.37 -9.50 9.96
C TYR A 67 9.87 -8.94 11.28
N ILE A 68 9.40 -7.70 11.28
CA ILE A 68 8.70 -7.17 12.43
C ILE A 68 7.42 -8.00 12.68
N SER A 69 7.00 -8.09 13.93
CA SER A 69 5.78 -8.81 14.29
C SER A 69 4.52 -8.10 13.78
N ALA A 70 3.43 -8.83 13.62
CA ALA A 70 2.12 -8.25 13.27
C ALA A 70 1.69 -7.17 14.28
N ALA A 71 1.90 -7.40 15.58
CA ALA A 71 1.60 -6.43 16.62
C ALA A 71 2.43 -5.14 16.47
N ARG A 72 3.72 -5.27 16.10
CA ARG A 72 4.56 -4.10 15.81
C ARG A 72 4.09 -3.36 14.57
N ALA A 73 3.66 -4.08 13.52
CA ALA A 73 3.11 -3.46 12.31
C ALA A 73 1.83 -2.67 12.62
N VAL A 74 0.92 -3.22 13.43
CA VAL A 74 -0.29 -2.50 13.89
C VAL A 74 0.10 -1.24 14.63
N ALA A 75 0.97 -1.33 15.63
CA ALA A 75 1.39 -0.15 16.42
C ALA A 75 2.07 0.95 15.58
N LEU A 76 2.78 0.57 14.51
CA LEU A 76 3.36 1.54 13.57
C LEU A 76 2.28 2.17 12.67
N ALA A 77 1.35 1.36 12.15
CA ALA A 77 0.26 1.83 11.30
C ALA A 77 -0.69 2.78 12.05
N GLU A 78 -0.98 2.50 13.33
CA GLU A 78 -1.82 3.36 14.19
C GLU A 78 -1.29 4.79 14.33
N ARG A 79 0.01 4.99 14.21
CA ARG A 79 0.61 6.34 14.22
C ARG A 79 0.24 7.17 12.99
N SER A 80 -0.15 6.49 11.91
CA SER A 80 -0.50 7.12 10.63
C SER A 80 -1.99 7.35 10.46
N VAL A 81 -2.82 6.91 11.43
CA VAL A 81 -4.28 6.98 11.35
C VAL A 81 -4.88 7.63 12.60
N SER A 82 -6.05 8.25 12.43
CA SER A 82 -6.79 8.82 13.56
C SER A 82 -7.61 7.73 14.26
N ALA A 83 -7.25 7.38 15.48
CA ALA A 83 -7.94 6.35 16.26
C ALA A 83 -9.43 6.62 16.52
N SER A 84 -9.88 7.86 16.38
CA SER A 84 -11.29 8.24 16.59
C SER A 84 -12.22 7.76 15.47
N VAL A 85 -11.67 7.43 14.31
CA VAL A 85 -12.43 7.07 13.09
C VAL A 85 -12.26 5.60 12.75
N TRP A 86 -11.06 5.07 12.93
CA TRP A 86 -10.64 3.75 12.50
C TRP A 86 -10.57 2.80 13.68
N GLY A 87 -11.35 1.72 13.62
CA GLY A 87 -11.46 0.73 14.66
C GLY A 87 -10.55 -0.48 14.45
N HIS A 88 -11.14 -1.66 14.45
CA HIS A 88 -10.41 -2.92 14.39
C HIS A 88 -9.41 -3.02 13.23
N ALA A 89 -8.18 -3.44 13.53
CA ALA A 89 -7.12 -3.65 12.57
C ALA A 89 -6.96 -5.14 12.23
N VAL A 90 -6.87 -5.45 10.94
CA VAL A 90 -6.52 -6.78 10.43
C VAL A 90 -5.17 -6.68 9.72
N THR A 91 -4.29 -7.65 9.95
CA THR A 91 -2.97 -7.70 9.31
C THR A 91 -2.91 -8.78 8.24
N THR A 92 -2.36 -8.44 7.08
CA THR A 92 -2.10 -9.37 5.98
C THR A 92 -0.63 -9.30 5.59
N ARG A 93 0.01 -10.46 5.40
CA ARG A 93 1.35 -10.54 4.81
C ARG A 93 1.25 -10.63 3.28
N ALA A 94 2.10 -9.89 2.60
CA ALA A 94 2.17 -9.90 1.14
C ALA A 94 3.59 -9.64 0.65
N THR A 95 3.79 -9.79 -0.67
CA THR A 95 4.96 -9.33 -1.41
C THR A 95 4.52 -8.27 -2.41
N ILE A 96 5.21 -7.15 -2.48
CA ILE A 96 5.01 -6.09 -3.48
C ILE A 96 5.97 -6.35 -4.64
N PRO A 97 5.51 -6.76 -5.84
CA PRO A 97 6.40 -7.20 -6.92
C PRO A 97 7.12 -6.05 -7.63
N GLY A 98 6.46 -4.92 -7.77
CA GLY A 98 6.95 -3.78 -8.55
C GLY A 98 7.92 -2.87 -7.78
N PRO A 99 8.58 -1.94 -8.48
CA PRO A 99 9.34 -0.90 -7.82
C PRO A 99 8.38 0.06 -7.11
N VAL A 100 8.59 0.23 -5.80
CA VAL A 100 7.85 1.19 -4.97
C VAL A 100 8.86 2.13 -4.34
N ALA A 101 8.68 3.42 -4.59
CA ALA A 101 9.47 4.46 -3.95
C ALA A 101 8.94 4.70 -2.53
N ILE A 102 9.86 4.72 -1.56
CA ILE A 102 9.58 5.06 -0.17
C ILE A 102 10.23 6.40 0.12
N ALA A 103 9.46 7.33 0.64
CA ALA A 103 9.94 8.62 1.07
C ALA A 103 10.81 8.52 2.34
N PRO A 104 11.72 9.48 2.56
CA PRO A 104 12.39 9.63 3.84
C PRO A 104 11.39 9.78 5.00
N ASP A 105 11.77 9.27 6.16
CA ASP A 105 11.05 9.45 7.41
C ASP A 105 12.00 9.93 8.53
N SER A 106 11.53 10.01 9.76
CA SER A 106 12.35 10.48 10.89
C SER A 106 13.53 9.57 11.23
N GLU A 107 13.48 8.30 10.83
CA GLU A 107 14.51 7.29 11.11
C GLU A 107 15.42 7.03 9.88
N HIS A 108 14.93 7.40 8.69
CA HIS A 108 15.63 7.10 7.42
C HIS A 108 15.67 8.35 6.53
N SER A 109 16.83 8.94 6.36
CA SER A 109 17.02 10.22 5.66
C SER A 109 16.95 10.16 4.13
N GLY A 110 16.97 8.95 3.53
CA GLY A 110 17.04 8.78 2.07
C GLY A 110 15.80 8.17 1.45
N TRP A 111 15.53 8.51 0.18
CA TRP A 111 14.60 7.78 -0.65
C TRP A 111 15.09 6.33 -0.86
N ALA A 112 14.18 5.38 -0.79
CA ALA A 112 14.45 3.99 -1.11
C ALA A 112 13.50 3.49 -2.20
N THR A 113 13.98 2.52 -3.01
CA THR A 113 13.12 1.82 -3.98
C THR A 113 13.08 0.35 -3.60
N LEU A 114 11.89 -0.13 -3.28
CA LEU A 114 11.65 -1.54 -3.00
C LEU A 114 11.25 -2.29 -4.26
N ARG A 115 11.75 -3.52 -4.38
CA ARG A 115 11.33 -4.50 -5.40
C ARG A 115 11.15 -5.86 -4.75
N ASN A 116 10.12 -6.59 -5.12
CA ASN A 116 9.78 -7.88 -4.50
C ASN A 116 9.83 -7.80 -2.97
N ALA A 117 9.30 -6.70 -2.43
CA ALA A 117 9.44 -6.37 -1.04
C ALA A 117 8.41 -7.11 -0.18
N PRO A 118 8.84 -7.79 0.89
CA PRO A 118 7.92 -8.30 1.88
C PRO A 118 7.22 -7.14 2.59
N ALA A 119 5.91 -7.22 2.71
CA ALA A 119 5.11 -6.15 3.28
C ALA A 119 4.13 -6.66 4.35
N TRP A 120 3.85 -5.82 5.34
CA TRP A 120 2.66 -5.88 6.16
C TRP A 120 1.63 -4.89 5.62
N ILE A 121 0.42 -5.37 5.41
CA ILE A 121 -0.74 -4.52 5.14
C ILE A 121 -1.61 -4.54 6.39
N VAL A 122 -1.80 -3.39 7.01
CA VAL A 122 -2.66 -3.22 8.17
C VAL A 122 -3.92 -2.50 7.71
N THR A 123 -5.04 -3.22 7.70
CA THR A 123 -6.33 -2.70 7.25
C THR A 123 -7.20 -2.39 8.46
N PHE A 124 -7.58 -1.15 8.59
CA PHE A 124 -8.51 -0.63 9.59
C PHE A 124 -9.91 -0.55 9.01
N THR A 125 -10.90 -0.92 9.81
CA THR A 125 -12.32 -0.77 9.43
C THR A 125 -12.90 0.45 10.14
N ALA A 126 -13.57 1.32 9.39
CA ALA A 126 -14.29 2.44 9.98
C ALA A 126 -15.57 1.95 10.69
N SER A 127 -15.90 2.55 11.82
CA SER A 127 -17.16 2.29 12.54
C SER A 127 -18.41 2.68 11.75
N ARG A 128 -18.24 3.60 10.81
CA ARG A 128 -19.25 4.06 9.84
C ARG A 128 -18.55 4.51 8.55
N PRO A 129 -19.24 4.46 7.39
CA PRO A 129 -18.68 4.98 6.14
C PRO A 129 -18.19 6.42 6.29
N GLN A 130 -17.00 6.70 5.75
CA GLN A 130 -16.35 7.99 5.85
C GLN A 130 -16.40 8.73 4.50
N HIS A 131 -16.37 10.05 4.59
CA HIS A 131 -16.15 10.93 3.45
C HIS A 131 -14.74 11.52 3.58
N ILE A 132 -13.88 11.23 2.62
CA ILE A 132 -12.47 11.64 2.64
C ILE A 132 -12.21 12.68 1.57
N GLY A 133 -11.82 13.88 1.98
CA GLY A 133 -11.50 15.00 1.10
C GLY A 133 -12.58 16.08 1.05
N PHE A 134 -12.22 17.25 0.52
CA PHE A 134 -13.04 18.47 0.50
C PHE A 134 -13.29 19.02 -0.92
N SER A 135 -12.93 18.26 -1.97
CA SER A 135 -12.96 18.72 -3.37
C SER A 135 -13.74 17.77 -4.27
N PRO A 136 -14.09 18.18 -5.49
CA PRO A 136 -14.53 17.24 -6.52
C PRO A 136 -13.50 16.13 -6.71
N GLY A 137 -13.89 14.89 -6.45
CA GLY A 137 -12.98 13.73 -6.35
C GLY A 137 -12.79 13.20 -4.92
N ALA A 138 -13.47 13.80 -3.93
CA ALA A 138 -13.56 13.25 -2.59
C ALA A 138 -14.11 11.81 -2.64
N LEU A 139 -13.50 10.92 -1.85
CA LEU A 139 -13.96 9.55 -1.73
C LEU A 139 -15.15 9.49 -0.76
N SER A 140 -16.27 8.97 -1.23
CA SER A 140 -17.48 8.74 -0.42
C SER A 140 -17.60 7.25 -0.07
N ASN A 141 -18.25 6.95 1.04
CA ASN A 141 -18.52 5.59 1.51
C ASN A 141 -17.25 4.77 1.77
N VAL A 142 -16.15 5.42 2.15
CA VAL A 142 -14.93 4.73 2.54
C VAL A 142 -15.18 3.95 3.83
N THR A 143 -14.96 2.64 3.80
CA THR A 143 -15.15 1.76 4.96
C THR A 143 -13.84 1.19 5.48
N HIS A 144 -12.78 1.20 4.67
CA HIS A 144 -11.49 0.65 5.05
C HIS A 144 -10.35 1.63 4.71
N MET A 145 -9.35 1.66 5.58
CA MET A 145 -8.07 2.30 5.33
C MET A 145 -6.97 1.26 5.49
N SER A 146 -6.12 1.12 4.50
CA SER A 146 -4.97 0.22 4.54
C SER A 146 -3.67 0.99 4.58
N VAL A 147 -2.80 0.59 5.50
CA VAL A 147 -1.44 1.08 5.66
C VAL A 147 -0.48 -0.03 5.27
N VAL A 148 0.39 0.23 4.32
CA VAL A 148 1.41 -0.70 3.83
C VAL A 148 2.75 -0.33 4.44
N LEU A 149 3.39 -1.30 5.09
CA LEU A 149 4.69 -1.15 5.73
C LEU A 149 5.68 -2.17 5.15
N ASP A 150 6.95 -1.81 4.99
CA ASP A 150 8.02 -2.80 4.76
C ASP A 150 8.06 -3.76 5.95
N ALA A 151 8.00 -5.05 5.70
CA ALA A 151 7.95 -6.03 6.76
C ALA A 151 9.28 -6.19 7.49
N ARG A 152 10.39 -5.69 6.95
CA ARG A 152 11.73 -5.81 7.54
C ARG A 152 11.96 -4.82 8.68
N ASP A 153 11.57 -3.58 8.47
CA ASP A 153 11.89 -2.47 9.38
C ASP A 153 10.66 -1.65 9.80
N GLY A 154 9.52 -1.83 9.14
CA GLY A 154 8.29 -1.12 9.44
C GLY A 154 8.18 0.24 8.78
N ARG A 155 9.04 0.58 7.82
CA ARG A 155 8.92 1.84 7.08
C ARG A 155 7.59 1.93 6.37
N PHE A 156 6.97 3.11 6.41
CA PHE A 156 5.75 3.40 5.68
C PHE A 156 6.00 3.37 4.17
N VAL A 157 5.24 2.57 3.47
CA VAL A 157 5.29 2.44 2.00
C VAL A 157 4.18 3.26 1.37
N ARG A 158 2.94 3.03 1.79
CA ARG A 158 1.76 3.67 1.22
C ARG A 158 0.55 3.54 2.14
N GLY A 159 -0.38 4.50 2.06
CA GLY A 159 -1.75 4.38 2.58
C GLY A 159 -2.75 4.49 1.45
N PHE A 160 -3.88 3.79 1.56
CA PHE A 160 -4.98 3.89 0.61
C PHE A 160 -6.32 3.57 1.28
N TYR A 161 -7.40 4.01 0.64
CA TYR A 161 -8.76 3.84 1.11
C TYR A 161 -9.53 2.94 0.16
N THR A 162 -10.45 2.14 0.72
CA THR A 162 -11.38 1.31 -0.05
C THR A 162 -12.80 1.40 0.54
N ALA A 163 -13.78 1.17 -0.33
CA ALA A 163 -15.20 1.14 0.03
C ALA A 163 -15.59 -0.20 0.64
#